data_c93a9a8c2ef5cbfb83577fbe8d5d1b33
#
_entry.id   c93a9a8c2ef5cbfb83577fbe8d5d1b33
#
_cell.length_a   1.000
_cell.length_b   1.000
_cell.length_c   1.000
_cell.angle_alpha   90.00
_cell.angle_beta   90.00
_cell.angle_gamma   90.00
#
_symmetry.space_group_name_H-M   'P 1'
#
loop_
_entity.id
_entity.type
_entity.pdbx_description
1 polymer ?
#
loop_
_entity_poly.entity_id
_entity_poly.type
_entity_poly.pdbx_seq_one_letter_code
_entity_poly.pdbx_strand_id
1 'polypeptide(L)'
;MISRDRVRATLNQQEPDRVPMMMSASGWVIKRLKQRLGVETDRDLHRALHLDVFDTRGFDYKGAIGPKYIGPEEIGIPSDWRGDLFKVFGYHEEIIENAYGKSSAMGMPCVGVDEYPTVAELETYRWPQADWFDFSEIRSQIEPWADEFAIACTGCSVFQHPTLYRGIEQLLLELHAEREIATFIIDKVTDFYLDYFGRIFEEAGDLIDIFRLADDIGAQNNLFISPSNLDEYLAPRVRRCADLAHRYDIKLLFHTDGNVRKAIPDMIEWGVDILDPIQPEVPDMDAETLKREFGDRLSFSGGVGAQEILPRGSVEDVRAEVQRVIDILAPGGGYILAPGHPSLQMDVPTENIIAMFEAGLEYGRYPSDCT
;
A
#
# COMPACT_ATOMS: atom_id res chain seq x y z
N MET A 1 -0.54 7.22 -24.64
CA MET A 1 0.54 6.95 -23.67
C MET A 1 0.30 5.58 -23.07
N ILE A 2 1.33 4.75 -22.81
CA ILE A 2 1.17 3.49 -22.08
C ILE A 2 1.01 3.77 -20.58
N SER A 3 0.46 2.81 -19.81
CA SER A 3 0.16 3.03 -18.38
C SER A 3 1.40 3.41 -17.56
N ARG A 4 2.54 2.75 -17.81
CA ARG A 4 3.78 3.04 -17.10
C ARG A 4 4.28 4.47 -17.31
N ASP A 5 4.28 4.95 -18.56
CA ASP A 5 4.69 6.33 -18.87
C ASP A 5 3.74 7.35 -18.25
N ARG A 6 2.44 7.03 -18.22
CA ARG A 6 1.40 7.87 -17.59
C ARG A 6 1.63 8.02 -16.09
N VAL A 7 1.88 6.92 -15.39
CA VAL A 7 2.18 6.93 -13.95
C VAL A 7 3.48 7.69 -13.68
N ARG A 8 4.55 7.43 -14.43
CA ARG A 8 5.84 8.14 -14.27
C ARG A 8 5.73 9.64 -14.52
N ALA A 9 5.03 10.06 -15.57
CA ALA A 9 4.77 11.49 -15.82
C ALA A 9 4.04 12.11 -14.63
N THR A 10 2.96 11.48 -14.17
CA THR A 10 2.17 11.93 -13.01
C THR A 10 3.04 12.09 -11.76
N LEU A 11 3.84 11.07 -11.42
CA LEU A 11 4.69 11.08 -10.22
C LEU A 11 5.90 12.04 -10.33
N ASN A 12 6.18 12.55 -11.52
CA ASN A 12 7.12 13.64 -11.77
C ASN A 12 6.43 15.00 -11.91
N GLN A 13 5.21 15.15 -11.37
CA GLN A 13 4.44 16.42 -11.40
C GLN A 13 4.22 16.93 -12.83
N GLN A 14 3.90 16.02 -13.75
CA GLN A 14 3.59 16.34 -15.15
C GLN A 14 2.20 15.81 -15.48
N GLU A 15 1.48 16.54 -16.31
CA GLU A 15 0.17 16.11 -16.81
C GLU A 15 0.35 15.11 -17.96
N PRO A 16 -0.09 13.83 -17.79
CA PRO A 16 -0.09 12.86 -18.88
C PRO A 16 -1.29 13.04 -19.81
N ASP A 17 -1.61 12.05 -20.63
CA ASP A 17 -2.81 12.04 -21.47
C ASP A 17 -4.12 11.95 -20.65
N ARG A 18 -4.08 11.32 -19.49
CA ARG A 18 -5.16 11.26 -18.51
C ARG A 18 -4.62 10.93 -17.11
N VAL A 19 -5.44 11.15 -16.10
CA VAL A 19 -5.18 10.72 -14.72
C VAL A 19 -5.00 9.20 -14.67
N PRO A 20 -3.89 8.67 -14.10
CA PRO A 20 -3.73 7.25 -13.88
C PRO A 20 -4.68 6.73 -12.79
N MET A 21 -4.98 5.43 -12.86
CA MET A 21 -5.96 4.79 -11.97
C MET A 21 -5.37 3.55 -11.32
N MET A 22 -5.73 3.34 -10.05
CA MET A 22 -5.29 2.18 -9.29
C MET A 22 -6.41 1.68 -8.36
N MET A 23 -6.41 0.37 -8.07
CA MET A 23 -7.38 -0.27 -7.18
C MET A 23 -6.75 -1.46 -6.47
N SER A 24 -7.15 -1.65 -5.22
CA SER A 24 -7.09 -2.94 -4.54
C SER A 24 -8.48 -3.28 -4.00
N ALA A 25 -8.80 -4.56 -3.85
CA ALA A 25 -10.10 -4.99 -3.36
C ALA A 25 -10.02 -6.41 -2.77
N SER A 26 -10.96 -6.75 -1.90
CA SER A 26 -11.11 -8.11 -1.38
C SER A 26 -11.40 -9.11 -2.50
N GLY A 27 -10.96 -10.37 -2.35
CA GLY A 27 -11.16 -11.42 -3.37
C GLY A 27 -12.63 -11.63 -3.77
N TRP A 28 -13.58 -11.34 -2.88
CA TRP A 28 -15.02 -11.37 -3.19
C TRP A 28 -15.44 -10.26 -4.16
N VAL A 29 -14.92 -9.06 -3.97
CA VAL A 29 -15.17 -7.92 -4.89
C VAL A 29 -14.57 -8.23 -6.24
N ILE A 30 -13.34 -8.72 -6.29
CA ILE A 30 -12.68 -9.12 -7.54
C ILE A 30 -13.49 -10.19 -8.29
N LYS A 31 -13.97 -11.20 -7.59
CA LYS A 31 -14.81 -12.24 -8.20
C LYS A 31 -16.09 -11.67 -8.82
N ARG A 32 -16.80 -10.76 -8.10
CA ARG A 32 -18.01 -10.09 -8.62
C ARG A 32 -17.71 -9.23 -9.83
N LEU A 33 -16.63 -8.45 -9.80
CA LEU A 33 -16.19 -7.62 -10.93
C LEU A 33 -15.89 -8.46 -12.17
N LYS A 34 -15.12 -9.54 -12.02
CA LYS A 34 -14.83 -10.47 -13.12
C LYS A 34 -16.10 -11.05 -13.73
N GLN A 35 -17.03 -11.52 -12.91
CA GLN A 35 -18.31 -12.04 -13.37
C GLN A 35 -19.14 -10.97 -14.10
N ARG A 36 -19.21 -9.76 -13.56
CA ARG A 36 -20.01 -8.66 -14.13
C ARG A 36 -19.43 -8.14 -15.44
N LEU A 37 -18.09 -8.13 -15.58
CA LEU A 37 -17.39 -7.67 -16.79
C LEU A 37 -17.11 -8.79 -17.80
N GLY A 38 -17.40 -10.04 -17.45
CA GLY A 38 -17.18 -11.18 -18.34
C GLY A 38 -15.70 -11.49 -18.60
N VAL A 39 -14.83 -11.24 -17.61
CA VAL A 39 -13.38 -11.48 -17.70
C VAL A 39 -12.95 -12.57 -16.71
N GLU A 40 -11.88 -13.29 -17.03
CA GLU A 40 -11.42 -14.41 -16.21
C GLU A 40 -10.14 -14.10 -15.43
N THR A 41 -9.19 -13.41 -16.04
CA THR A 41 -7.88 -13.15 -15.45
C THR A 41 -7.82 -11.79 -14.74
N ASP A 42 -6.85 -11.61 -13.85
CA ASP A 42 -6.57 -10.32 -13.21
C ASP A 42 -6.11 -9.30 -14.25
N ARG A 43 -5.34 -9.72 -15.24
CA ARG A 43 -4.88 -8.85 -16.33
C ARG A 43 -6.06 -8.31 -17.16
N ASP A 44 -7.02 -9.17 -17.48
CA ASP A 44 -8.21 -8.72 -18.22
C ASP A 44 -9.07 -7.80 -17.38
N LEU A 45 -9.13 -8.02 -16.05
CA LEU A 45 -9.81 -7.11 -15.13
C LEU A 45 -9.10 -5.74 -15.08
N HIS A 46 -7.75 -5.70 -15.00
CA HIS A 46 -7.00 -4.44 -15.09
C HIS A 46 -7.31 -3.68 -16.36
N ARG A 47 -7.33 -4.38 -17.50
CA ARG A 47 -7.68 -3.77 -18.80
C ARG A 47 -9.12 -3.28 -18.85
N ALA A 48 -10.06 -4.07 -18.35
CA ALA A 48 -11.49 -3.73 -18.38
C ALA A 48 -11.83 -2.52 -17.50
N LEU A 49 -11.10 -2.33 -16.40
CA LEU A 49 -11.24 -1.18 -15.49
C LEU A 49 -10.23 -0.05 -15.81
N HIS A 50 -9.40 -0.21 -16.86
CA HIS A 50 -8.40 0.76 -17.28
C HIS A 50 -7.40 1.15 -16.18
N LEU A 51 -7.07 0.20 -15.30
CA LEU A 51 -6.09 0.41 -14.23
C LEU A 51 -4.68 0.55 -14.83
N ASP A 52 -3.88 1.43 -14.24
CA ASP A 52 -2.54 1.73 -14.72
C ASP A 52 -1.44 1.12 -13.85
N VAL A 53 -1.76 0.75 -12.62
CA VAL A 53 -0.82 0.20 -11.65
C VAL A 53 -1.17 -1.25 -11.35
N PHE A 54 -0.19 -2.13 -11.47
CA PHE A 54 -0.25 -3.51 -11.00
C PHE A 54 0.51 -3.64 -9.68
N ASP A 55 -0.18 -4.09 -8.64
CA ASP A 55 0.41 -4.39 -7.32
C ASP A 55 0.93 -5.83 -7.30
N THR A 56 2.17 -6.04 -6.90
CA THR A 56 2.81 -7.37 -6.84
C THR A 56 2.12 -8.36 -5.92
N ARG A 57 1.29 -7.91 -4.97
CA ARG A 57 0.42 -8.81 -4.18
C ARG A 57 -0.66 -9.48 -5.01
N GLY A 58 -0.98 -8.95 -6.20
CA GLY A 58 -2.22 -9.28 -6.87
C GLY A 58 -3.45 -8.75 -6.12
N PHE A 59 -4.63 -9.08 -6.58
CA PHE A 59 -5.86 -8.60 -5.94
C PHE A 59 -6.23 -9.37 -4.65
N ASP A 60 -5.88 -10.64 -4.56
CA ASP A 60 -6.31 -11.52 -3.46
C ASP A 60 -5.17 -12.41 -2.93
N TYR A 61 -3.94 -11.98 -3.06
CA TYR A 61 -2.71 -12.73 -2.74
C TYR A 61 -2.55 -14.05 -3.53
N LYS A 62 -3.52 -14.45 -4.32
CA LYS A 62 -3.40 -15.58 -5.25
C LYS A 62 -2.75 -15.09 -6.54
N GLY A 63 -1.62 -15.67 -6.88
CA GLY A 63 -0.82 -15.19 -8.00
C GLY A 63 0.05 -13.98 -7.65
N ALA A 64 0.29 -13.73 -6.37
CA ALA A 64 1.26 -12.74 -5.93
C ALA A 64 2.63 -13.01 -6.57
N ILE A 65 3.28 -11.94 -6.99
CA ILE A 65 4.66 -11.97 -7.46
C ILE A 65 5.57 -11.81 -6.25
N GLY A 66 6.51 -12.74 -6.11
CA GLY A 66 7.47 -12.69 -5.02
C GLY A 66 8.52 -13.79 -5.12
N PRO A 67 9.62 -13.69 -4.37
CA PRO A 67 10.64 -14.72 -4.33
C PRO A 67 10.10 -16.01 -3.73
N LYS A 68 10.69 -17.11 -4.13
CA LYS A 68 10.32 -18.43 -3.64
C LYS A 68 10.87 -18.65 -2.25
N TYR A 69 10.04 -19.12 -1.31
CA TYR A 69 10.49 -19.49 0.02
C TYR A 69 11.35 -20.79 -0.04
N ILE A 70 12.54 -20.72 0.51
CA ILE A 70 13.52 -21.83 0.63
C ILE A 70 14.07 -21.97 2.06
N GLY A 71 13.44 -21.27 3.02
CA GLY A 71 13.86 -21.23 4.42
C GLY A 71 13.51 -22.49 5.21
N PRO A 72 13.59 -22.42 6.54
CA PRO A 72 13.39 -23.57 7.42
C PRO A 72 11.99 -24.22 7.28
N GLU A 73 11.98 -25.55 7.08
CA GLU A 73 10.71 -26.31 6.89
C GLU A 73 9.78 -26.26 8.12
N GLU A 74 10.35 -26.15 9.30
CA GLU A 74 9.60 -26.12 10.57
C GLU A 74 8.77 -24.85 10.77
N ILE A 75 8.94 -23.81 9.94
CA ILE A 75 8.06 -22.65 9.90
C ILE A 75 6.72 -23.01 9.22
N GLY A 76 6.68 -24.11 8.45
CA GLY A 76 5.46 -24.61 7.84
C GLY A 76 4.98 -23.78 6.63
N ILE A 77 5.86 -23.03 6.00
CA ILE A 77 5.57 -22.28 4.77
C ILE A 77 5.75 -23.22 3.58
N PRO A 78 4.73 -23.38 2.70
CA PRO A 78 4.86 -24.19 1.49
C PRO A 78 5.95 -23.66 0.56
N SER A 79 6.69 -24.55 -0.11
CA SER A 79 7.79 -24.18 -1.02
C SER A 79 7.36 -23.38 -2.26
N ASP A 80 6.08 -23.46 -2.62
CA ASP A 80 5.46 -22.69 -3.70
C ASP A 80 4.77 -21.41 -3.21
N TRP A 81 4.87 -21.13 -1.90
CA TRP A 81 4.27 -19.94 -1.33
C TRP A 81 4.89 -18.66 -1.91
N ARG A 82 4.05 -17.78 -2.32
CA ARG A 82 4.33 -16.43 -2.80
C ARG A 82 3.29 -15.53 -2.16
N GLY A 83 3.58 -14.82 -1.15
CA GLY A 83 2.51 -14.06 -0.53
C GLY A 83 2.98 -13.20 0.61
N ASP A 84 2.09 -13.08 1.56
CA ASP A 84 2.23 -12.21 2.71
C ASP A 84 3.40 -12.62 3.61
N LEU A 85 4.34 -11.71 3.82
CA LEU A 85 5.54 -11.92 4.65
C LEU A 85 5.21 -12.12 6.13
N PHE A 86 3.98 -11.87 6.58
CA PHE A 86 3.56 -12.11 7.97
C PHE A 86 3.89 -13.52 8.48
N LYS A 87 3.71 -14.53 7.61
CA LYS A 87 3.94 -15.94 8.00
C LYS A 87 5.38 -16.23 8.39
N VAL A 88 6.35 -15.56 7.78
CA VAL A 88 7.77 -15.80 8.11
C VAL A 88 8.16 -15.31 9.51
N PHE A 89 7.38 -14.36 10.05
CA PHE A 89 7.52 -13.89 11.43
C PHE A 89 6.72 -14.73 12.45
N GLY A 90 6.09 -15.83 12.02
CA GLY A 90 5.31 -16.69 12.90
C GLY A 90 3.87 -16.21 13.13
N TYR A 91 3.36 -15.32 12.29
CA TYR A 91 1.98 -14.84 12.38
C TYR A 91 0.96 -15.94 12.08
N HIS A 92 -0.08 -16.05 12.89
CA HIS A 92 -1.21 -16.93 12.68
C HIS A 92 -2.45 -16.16 12.24
N GLU A 93 -3.08 -16.61 11.14
CA GLU A 93 -4.38 -16.09 10.75
C GLU A 93 -5.47 -16.66 11.66
N GLU A 94 -6.26 -15.80 12.30
CA GLU A 94 -7.54 -16.20 12.85
C GLU A 94 -8.63 -16.08 11.79
N ILE A 95 -9.38 -17.17 11.61
CA ILE A 95 -10.57 -17.13 10.75
C ILE A 95 -11.74 -16.64 11.59
N ILE A 96 -12.19 -15.43 11.31
CA ILE A 96 -13.42 -14.88 11.87
C ILE A 96 -14.60 -15.13 10.92
N GLU A 97 -15.76 -15.47 11.49
CA GLU A 97 -17.03 -15.58 10.76
C GLU A 97 -17.85 -14.32 11.02
N ASN A 98 -18.24 -13.63 9.97
CA ASN A 98 -19.06 -12.44 10.03
C ASN A 98 -20.30 -12.59 9.13
N ALA A 99 -21.15 -11.56 9.04
CA ALA A 99 -22.38 -11.57 8.24
C ALA A 99 -22.15 -11.86 6.74
N TYR A 100 -20.93 -11.75 6.24
CA TYR A 100 -20.55 -11.95 4.84
C TYR A 100 -19.79 -13.26 4.59
N GLY A 101 -19.56 -14.06 5.63
CA GLY A 101 -18.83 -15.34 5.57
C GLY A 101 -17.57 -15.37 6.42
N LYS A 102 -16.69 -16.32 6.08
CA LYS A 102 -15.39 -16.46 6.77
C LYS A 102 -14.36 -15.54 6.12
N SER A 103 -13.72 -14.72 6.94
CA SER A 103 -12.57 -13.90 6.55
C SER A 103 -11.41 -14.12 7.52
N SER A 104 -10.17 -13.94 7.05
CA SER A 104 -9.04 -13.85 7.96
C SER A 104 -9.05 -12.50 8.65
N ALA A 105 -8.84 -12.47 9.97
CA ALA A 105 -8.59 -11.25 10.72
C ALA A 105 -7.08 -11.09 10.91
N MET A 106 -6.58 -9.92 10.55
CA MET A 106 -5.31 -9.45 11.09
C MET A 106 -5.59 -8.90 12.48
N GLY A 107 -4.90 -9.36 13.50
CA GLY A 107 -5.10 -8.75 14.80
C GLY A 107 -4.60 -9.47 16.02
N MET A 108 -4.08 -10.68 15.89
CA MET A 108 -3.51 -11.37 17.04
C MET A 108 -1.99 -11.32 17.04
N PRO A 109 -1.35 -11.16 18.21
CA PRO A 109 0.11 -11.14 18.29
C PRO A 109 0.72 -12.39 17.69
N CYS A 110 1.86 -12.24 17.02
CA CYS A 110 2.63 -13.36 16.55
C CYS A 110 3.13 -14.17 17.73
N VAL A 111 2.89 -15.45 17.68
CA VAL A 111 3.45 -16.38 18.66
C VAL A 111 4.96 -16.25 18.67
N GLY A 112 5.50 -15.94 19.82
CA GLY A 112 6.91 -16.01 20.11
C GLY A 112 7.61 -14.68 20.42
N VAL A 113 7.30 -13.58 19.72
CA VAL A 113 7.97 -12.31 20.00
C VAL A 113 7.47 -11.67 21.31
N ASP A 114 6.23 -11.91 21.67
CA ASP A 114 5.62 -11.49 22.95
C ASP A 114 6.13 -12.28 24.17
N GLU A 115 6.66 -13.50 23.95
CA GLU A 115 7.23 -14.34 25.00
C GLU A 115 8.65 -13.93 25.43
N TYR A 116 9.27 -12.98 24.71
CA TYR A 116 10.66 -12.54 24.95
C TYR A 116 10.70 -11.16 25.65
N PRO A 117 10.75 -11.11 26.99
CA PRO A 117 10.63 -9.86 27.76
C PRO A 117 11.88 -8.99 27.78
N THR A 118 13.01 -9.45 27.26
CA THR A 118 14.27 -8.71 27.26
C THR A 118 14.94 -8.71 25.89
N VAL A 119 15.78 -7.72 25.61
CA VAL A 119 16.58 -7.67 24.37
C VAL A 119 17.48 -8.91 24.24
N ALA A 120 18.08 -9.38 25.31
CA ALA A 120 18.95 -10.57 25.30
C ALA A 120 18.19 -11.85 24.90
N GLU A 121 16.93 -11.97 25.31
CA GLU A 121 16.06 -13.08 24.90
C GLU A 121 15.59 -12.88 23.46
N LEU A 122 15.21 -11.65 23.05
CA LEU A 122 14.86 -11.34 21.67
C LEU A 122 15.99 -11.61 20.68
N GLU A 123 17.26 -11.48 21.08
CA GLU A 123 18.41 -11.87 20.26
C GLU A 123 18.43 -13.37 19.94
N THR A 124 17.82 -14.20 20.79
CA THR A 124 17.74 -15.66 20.56
C THR A 124 16.54 -16.07 19.71
N TYR A 125 15.60 -15.15 19.46
CA TYR A 125 14.46 -15.40 18.58
C TYR A 125 14.94 -15.66 17.15
N ARG A 126 14.27 -16.56 16.45
CA ARG A 126 14.61 -16.88 15.06
C ARG A 126 14.03 -15.83 14.10
N TRP A 127 14.71 -14.68 14.04
CA TRP A 127 14.33 -13.61 13.12
C TRP A 127 14.41 -14.07 11.66
N PRO A 128 13.42 -13.69 10.82
CA PRO A 128 13.45 -13.93 9.39
C PRO A 128 14.69 -13.34 8.73
N GLN A 129 15.16 -13.99 7.68
CA GLN A 129 16.32 -13.57 6.89
C GLN A 129 15.97 -13.61 5.41
N ALA A 130 16.47 -12.65 4.64
CA ALA A 130 16.24 -12.62 3.19
C ALA A 130 16.87 -13.85 2.49
N ASP A 131 17.87 -14.49 3.09
CA ASP A 131 18.46 -15.77 2.62
C ASP A 131 17.46 -16.96 2.64
N TRP A 132 16.30 -16.80 3.27
CA TRP A 132 15.23 -17.79 3.20
C TRP A 132 14.39 -17.70 1.92
N PHE A 133 14.82 -16.88 0.97
CA PHE A 133 14.13 -16.65 -0.28
C PHE A 133 15.06 -16.72 -1.48
N ASP A 134 14.56 -17.32 -2.56
CA ASP A 134 15.21 -17.34 -3.88
C ASP A 134 14.60 -16.25 -4.76
N PHE A 135 15.40 -15.26 -5.10
CA PHE A 135 15.01 -14.08 -5.88
C PHE A 135 15.21 -14.25 -7.40
N SER A 136 15.80 -15.35 -7.83
CA SER A 136 16.24 -15.55 -9.22
C SER A 136 15.13 -15.45 -10.28
N GLU A 137 13.88 -15.70 -9.90
CA GLU A 137 12.73 -15.65 -10.81
C GLU A 137 11.99 -14.29 -10.80
N ILE A 138 12.37 -13.34 -9.93
CA ILE A 138 11.61 -12.09 -9.74
C ILE A 138 11.44 -11.32 -11.03
N ARG A 139 12.53 -11.09 -11.78
CA ARG A 139 12.47 -10.36 -13.06
C ARG A 139 11.50 -11.01 -14.04
N SER A 140 11.60 -12.32 -14.22
CA SER A 140 10.74 -13.06 -15.17
C SER A 140 9.26 -13.06 -14.79
N GLN A 141 8.93 -12.90 -13.51
CA GLN A 141 7.56 -12.76 -13.01
C GLN A 141 7.01 -11.35 -13.24
N ILE A 142 7.84 -10.31 -13.06
CA ILE A 142 7.43 -8.90 -13.18
C ILE A 142 7.35 -8.45 -14.64
N GLU A 143 8.33 -8.82 -15.47
CA GLU A 143 8.51 -8.34 -16.84
C GLU A 143 7.23 -8.41 -17.70
N PRO A 144 6.45 -9.50 -17.71
CA PRO A 144 5.21 -9.56 -18.47
C PRO A 144 4.14 -8.53 -18.06
N TRP A 145 4.20 -8.02 -16.83
CA TRP A 145 3.29 -6.99 -16.33
C TRP A 145 3.82 -5.59 -16.61
N ALA A 146 5.13 -5.39 -16.46
CA ALA A 146 5.80 -4.12 -16.69
C ALA A 146 5.75 -3.65 -18.14
N ASP A 147 5.55 -4.56 -19.11
CA ASP A 147 5.31 -4.23 -20.52
C ASP A 147 4.01 -3.43 -20.72
N GLU A 148 3.07 -3.50 -19.78
CA GLU A 148 1.73 -2.93 -19.94
C GLU A 148 1.38 -1.94 -18.82
N PHE A 149 1.79 -2.22 -17.57
CA PHE A 149 1.40 -1.48 -16.37
C PHE A 149 2.62 -0.90 -15.65
N ALA A 150 2.42 0.13 -14.86
CA ALA A 150 3.36 0.52 -13.81
C ALA A 150 3.31 -0.51 -12.68
N ILE A 151 4.46 -0.82 -12.10
CA ILE A 151 4.58 -1.86 -11.07
C ILE A 151 4.71 -1.25 -9.69
N ALA A 152 3.79 -1.60 -8.79
CA ALA A 152 3.89 -1.31 -7.37
C ALA A 152 4.37 -2.57 -6.61
N CYS A 153 5.54 -2.48 -5.99
CA CYS A 153 6.08 -3.52 -5.13
C CYS A 153 5.63 -3.26 -3.69
N THR A 154 4.91 -4.21 -3.09
CA THR A 154 4.17 -4.03 -1.84
C THR A 154 4.53 -5.08 -0.80
N GLY A 155 4.34 -4.77 0.49
CA GLY A 155 4.50 -5.71 1.61
C GLY A 155 5.48 -5.24 2.70
N CYS A 156 6.02 -4.03 2.59
CA CYS A 156 6.86 -3.42 3.62
C CYS A 156 6.01 -2.71 4.67
N SER A 157 6.39 -2.87 5.94
CA SER A 157 5.88 -2.11 7.07
C SER A 157 6.93 -2.09 8.17
N VAL A 158 7.30 -0.92 8.62
CA VAL A 158 8.37 -0.74 9.60
C VAL A 158 7.84 -0.43 11.01
N PHE A 159 6.54 -0.20 11.13
CA PHE A 159 5.90 0.08 12.41
C PHE A 159 4.68 -0.82 12.67
N GLN A 160 3.71 -0.92 11.76
CA GLN A 160 2.51 -1.72 11.97
C GLN A 160 2.82 -3.21 12.12
N HIS A 161 3.75 -3.76 11.33
CA HIS A 161 4.16 -5.15 11.50
C HIS A 161 4.82 -5.42 12.86
N PRO A 162 5.78 -4.61 13.34
CA PRO A 162 6.24 -4.68 14.73
C PRO A 162 5.12 -4.68 15.77
N THR A 163 4.08 -3.82 15.61
CA THR A 163 2.93 -3.81 16.54
C THR A 163 2.12 -5.10 16.50
N LEU A 164 1.99 -5.72 15.33
CA LEU A 164 1.30 -7.01 15.19
C LEU A 164 2.12 -8.16 15.81
N TYR A 165 3.45 -8.13 15.66
CA TYR A 165 4.32 -9.21 16.15
C TYR A 165 4.51 -9.18 17.67
N ARG A 166 4.58 -7.99 18.26
CA ARG A 166 4.73 -7.79 19.70
C ARG A 166 3.39 -7.73 20.45
N GLY A 167 2.31 -7.47 19.73
CA GLY A 167 1.04 -6.99 20.26
C GLY A 167 1.01 -5.47 20.31
N ILE A 168 -0.04 -4.87 19.72
CA ILE A 168 -0.13 -3.42 19.56
C ILE A 168 -0.06 -2.67 20.91
N GLU A 169 -0.82 -3.15 21.90
CA GLU A 169 -0.83 -2.54 23.23
C GLU A 169 0.55 -2.62 23.89
N GLN A 170 1.18 -3.80 23.82
CA GLN A 170 2.49 -4.04 24.44
C GLN A 170 3.56 -3.16 23.80
N LEU A 171 3.65 -3.14 22.45
CA LEU A 171 4.66 -2.31 21.78
C LEU A 171 4.46 -0.81 22.06
N LEU A 172 3.22 -0.32 22.04
CA LEU A 172 2.93 1.08 22.34
C LEU A 172 3.34 1.47 23.78
N LEU A 173 3.19 0.58 24.75
CA LEU A 173 3.69 0.78 26.11
C LEU A 173 5.23 0.82 26.13
N GLU A 174 5.88 -0.09 25.41
CA GLU A 174 7.34 -0.21 25.33
C GLU A 174 8.01 0.98 24.63
N LEU A 175 7.32 1.70 23.73
CA LEU A 175 7.83 2.97 23.19
C LEU A 175 8.19 4.00 24.28
N HIS A 176 7.62 3.87 25.47
CA HIS A 176 7.85 4.78 26.58
C HIS A 176 8.60 4.11 27.75
N ALA A 177 8.21 2.88 28.11
CA ALA A 177 8.68 2.21 29.30
C ALA A 177 9.94 1.37 29.06
N GLU A 178 10.05 0.74 27.89
CA GLU A 178 11.11 -0.22 27.53
C GLU A 178 11.64 0.08 26.13
N ARG A 179 12.15 1.31 25.92
CA ARG A 179 12.55 1.85 24.61
C ARG A 179 13.54 0.96 23.85
N GLU A 180 14.43 0.27 24.56
CA GLU A 180 15.41 -0.63 23.95
C GLU A 180 14.75 -1.83 23.30
N ILE A 181 13.70 -2.39 23.90
CA ILE A 181 12.92 -3.51 23.37
C ILE A 181 12.18 -3.07 22.11
N ALA A 182 11.43 -1.96 22.19
CA ALA A 182 10.69 -1.40 21.05
C ALA A 182 11.63 -1.11 19.87
N THR A 183 12.75 -0.42 20.12
CA THR A 183 13.75 -0.10 19.09
C THR A 183 14.31 -1.36 18.46
N PHE A 184 14.69 -2.37 19.27
CA PHE A 184 15.25 -3.62 18.78
C PHE A 184 14.29 -4.34 17.84
N ILE A 185 13.00 -4.47 18.20
CA ILE A 185 12.00 -5.17 17.38
C ILE A 185 11.76 -4.40 16.07
N ILE A 186 11.58 -3.08 16.14
CA ILE A 186 11.35 -2.23 14.98
C ILE A 186 12.55 -2.30 14.02
N ASP A 187 13.78 -2.26 14.53
CA ASP A 187 14.99 -2.38 13.71
C ASP A 187 15.12 -3.75 13.06
N LYS A 188 14.88 -4.85 13.80
CA LYS A 188 14.93 -6.21 13.23
C LYS A 188 13.97 -6.40 12.08
N VAL A 189 12.73 -5.89 12.22
CA VAL A 189 11.73 -5.96 11.16
C VAL A 189 12.14 -5.08 9.97
N THR A 190 12.61 -3.86 10.25
CA THR A 190 13.07 -2.93 9.21
C THR A 190 14.27 -3.51 8.44
N ASP A 191 15.26 -4.05 9.13
CA ASP A 191 16.47 -4.63 8.51
C ASP A 191 16.12 -5.80 7.59
N PHE A 192 15.19 -6.67 8.02
CA PHE A 192 14.68 -7.73 7.17
C PHE A 192 14.04 -7.18 5.88
N TYR A 193 13.15 -6.19 5.99
CA TYR A 193 12.47 -5.64 4.81
C TYR A 193 13.47 -4.94 3.87
N LEU A 194 14.44 -4.21 4.40
CA LEU A 194 15.44 -3.55 3.57
C LEU A 194 16.33 -4.53 2.81
N ASP A 195 16.71 -5.66 3.42
CA ASP A 195 17.46 -6.72 2.73
C ASP A 195 16.57 -7.42 1.69
N TYR A 196 15.35 -7.80 2.08
CA TYR A 196 14.39 -8.49 1.20
C TYR A 196 14.02 -7.66 -0.04
N PHE A 197 13.60 -6.41 0.14
CA PHE A 197 13.24 -5.54 -0.98
C PHE A 197 14.47 -5.04 -1.73
N GLY A 198 15.61 -4.87 -1.06
CA GLY A 198 16.89 -4.57 -1.70
C GLY A 198 17.24 -5.61 -2.77
N ARG A 199 17.12 -6.89 -2.47
CA ARG A 199 17.35 -7.98 -3.43
C ARG A 199 16.33 -8.02 -4.56
N ILE A 200 15.06 -7.70 -4.29
CA ILE A 200 14.05 -7.54 -5.35
C ILE A 200 14.46 -6.40 -6.30
N PHE A 201 14.90 -5.27 -5.76
CA PHE A 201 15.30 -4.12 -6.56
C PHE A 201 16.63 -4.34 -7.31
N GLU A 202 17.55 -5.14 -6.76
CA GLU A 202 18.74 -5.59 -7.48
C GLU A 202 18.41 -6.42 -8.73
N GLU A 203 17.39 -7.30 -8.62
CA GLU A 203 16.98 -8.17 -9.72
C GLU A 203 16.08 -7.46 -10.76
N ALA A 204 15.20 -6.56 -10.33
CA ALA A 204 14.15 -6.02 -11.18
C ALA A 204 13.79 -4.54 -10.92
N GLY A 205 14.64 -3.76 -10.27
CA GLY A 205 14.34 -2.38 -9.90
C GLY A 205 14.01 -1.48 -11.09
N ASP A 206 14.64 -1.70 -12.25
CA ASP A 206 14.32 -0.99 -13.51
C ASP A 206 12.90 -1.23 -14.04
N LEU A 207 12.22 -2.29 -13.57
CA LEU A 207 10.84 -2.64 -13.91
C LEU A 207 9.82 -2.13 -12.87
N ILE A 208 10.26 -1.70 -11.71
CA ILE A 208 9.39 -1.25 -10.61
C ILE A 208 9.31 0.28 -10.61
N ASP A 209 8.12 0.82 -10.38
CA ASP A 209 7.86 2.26 -10.41
C ASP A 209 7.51 2.81 -9.02
N ILE A 210 6.88 1.99 -8.18
CA ILE A 210 6.40 2.35 -6.85
C ILE A 210 6.83 1.30 -5.82
N PHE A 211 7.40 1.74 -4.72
CA PHE A 211 7.58 0.93 -3.52
C PHE A 211 6.55 1.35 -2.47
N ARG A 212 5.66 0.43 -2.08
CA ARG A 212 4.60 0.71 -1.12
C ARG A 212 5.01 0.25 0.27
N LEU A 213 5.17 1.20 1.17
CA LEU A 213 5.29 1.01 2.61
C LEU A 213 3.94 1.32 3.26
N ALA A 214 3.44 0.43 4.11
CA ALA A 214 2.12 0.55 4.71
C ALA A 214 2.23 0.51 6.24
N ASP A 215 2.01 1.67 6.86
CA ASP A 215 2.03 1.84 8.32
C ASP A 215 0.92 2.80 8.75
N ASP A 216 -0.15 2.28 9.34
CA ASP A 216 -1.22 3.12 9.87
C ASP A 216 -0.75 3.85 11.12
N ILE A 217 -0.73 5.18 11.05
CA ILE A 217 -0.34 6.08 12.14
C ILE A 217 -1.45 7.08 12.50
N GLY A 218 -2.51 7.11 11.71
CA GLY A 218 -3.69 7.95 11.91
C GLY A 218 -4.85 7.20 12.56
N ALA A 219 -5.62 7.93 13.35
CA ALA A 219 -6.94 7.54 13.81
C ALA A 219 -7.98 8.49 13.20
N GLN A 220 -9.28 8.31 13.50
CA GLN A 220 -10.33 9.12 12.89
C GLN A 220 -10.13 10.63 13.03
N ASN A 221 -9.62 11.11 14.17
CA ASN A 221 -9.55 12.54 14.45
C ASN A 221 -8.11 13.08 14.64
N ASN A 222 -7.12 12.23 14.72
CA ASN A 222 -5.73 12.62 14.99
C ASN A 222 -4.79 11.44 14.78
N LEU A 223 -3.47 11.68 14.90
CA LEU A 223 -2.48 10.62 15.03
C LEU A 223 -2.75 9.81 16.32
N PHE A 224 -2.57 8.50 16.28
CA PHE A 224 -2.62 7.65 17.49
C PHE A 224 -1.24 7.49 18.14
N ILE A 225 -0.19 7.93 17.46
CA ILE A 225 1.19 7.95 17.94
C ILE A 225 1.65 9.41 18.06
N SER A 226 2.43 9.72 19.11
CA SER A 226 2.89 11.09 19.32
C SER A 226 3.90 11.54 18.26
N PRO A 227 3.98 12.85 17.92
CA PRO A 227 5.00 13.37 17.00
C PRO A 227 6.43 12.98 17.42
N SER A 228 6.74 13.01 18.71
CA SER A 228 8.07 12.60 19.20
C SER A 228 8.38 11.13 18.95
N ASN A 229 7.37 10.25 19.03
CA ASN A 229 7.54 8.84 18.70
C ASN A 229 7.65 8.62 17.17
N LEU A 230 6.94 9.43 16.38
CA LEU A 230 7.13 9.43 14.93
C LEU A 230 8.59 9.75 14.57
N ASP A 231 9.15 10.81 15.15
CA ASP A 231 10.54 11.23 14.91
C ASP A 231 11.55 10.19 15.36
N GLU A 232 11.30 9.53 16.48
CA GLU A 232 12.22 8.55 17.05
C GLU A 232 12.14 7.18 16.41
N TYR A 233 10.92 6.67 16.18
CA TYR A 233 10.72 5.28 15.76
C TYR A 233 10.42 5.12 14.28
N LEU A 234 9.69 6.05 13.65
CA LEU A 234 9.34 5.92 12.23
C LEU A 234 10.32 6.65 11.31
N ALA A 235 10.58 7.91 11.55
CA ALA A 235 11.36 8.74 10.65
C ALA A 235 12.68 8.10 10.17
N PRO A 236 13.54 7.53 11.06
CA PRO A 236 14.78 6.92 10.62
C PRO A 236 14.57 5.70 9.71
N ARG A 237 13.51 4.93 9.94
CA ARG A 237 13.22 3.68 9.20
C ARG A 237 12.57 3.98 7.87
N VAL A 238 11.62 4.93 7.83
CA VAL A 238 11.00 5.41 6.58
C VAL A 238 12.05 6.03 5.66
N ARG A 239 12.97 6.86 6.18
CA ARG A 239 14.10 7.41 5.40
C ARG A 239 14.96 6.31 4.77
N ARG A 240 15.28 5.26 5.52
CA ARG A 240 16.04 4.11 4.98
C ARG A 240 15.28 3.40 3.85
N CYS A 241 13.95 3.29 3.96
CA CYS A 241 13.10 2.74 2.88
C CYS A 241 13.08 3.67 1.66
N ALA A 242 12.96 4.98 1.87
CA ALA A 242 13.03 5.99 0.81
C ALA A 242 14.38 5.96 0.09
N ASP A 243 15.48 5.96 0.85
CA ASP A 243 16.85 5.88 0.31
C ASP A 243 17.07 4.58 -0.50
N LEU A 244 16.48 3.47 -0.07
CA LEU A 244 16.53 2.22 -0.82
C LEU A 244 15.79 2.35 -2.15
N ALA A 245 14.54 2.84 -2.14
CA ALA A 245 13.72 3.01 -3.34
C ALA A 245 14.37 4.01 -4.34
N HIS A 246 14.79 5.15 -3.85
CA HIS A 246 15.34 6.24 -4.68
C HIS A 246 16.65 5.86 -5.37
N ARG A 247 17.46 4.95 -4.80
CA ARG A 247 18.67 4.42 -5.48
C ARG A 247 18.36 3.73 -6.81
N TYR A 248 17.13 3.25 -6.98
CA TYR A 248 16.65 2.56 -8.19
C TYR A 248 15.65 3.41 -9.00
N ASP A 249 15.51 4.71 -8.70
CA ASP A 249 14.53 5.63 -9.31
C ASP A 249 13.07 5.16 -9.08
N ILE A 250 12.82 4.49 -7.95
CA ILE A 250 11.51 4.02 -7.52
C ILE A 250 10.91 5.02 -6.54
N LYS A 251 9.62 5.37 -6.70
CA LYS A 251 8.90 6.30 -5.84
C LYS A 251 8.39 5.59 -4.58
N LEU A 252 8.59 6.20 -3.40
CA LEU A 252 8.05 5.69 -2.14
C LEU A 252 6.60 6.15 -1.95
N LEU A 253 5.68 5.19 -1.97
CA LEU A 253 4.30 5.40 -1.55
C LEU A 253 4.17 5.02 -0.07
N PHE A 254 3.73 5.96 0.74
CA PHE A 254 3.40 5.72 2.14
C PHE A 254 1.89 5.58 2.29
N HIS A 255 1.47 4.35 2.61
CA HIS A 255 0.09 4.05 2.91
C HIS A 255 -0.18 4.20 4.40
N THR A 256 -1.18 5.00 4.75
CA THR A 256 -1.63 5.18 6.12
C THR A 256 -3.07 5.67 6.15
N ASP A 257 -3.92 4.97 6.87
CA ASP A 257 -5.30 5.38 7.09
C ASP A 257 -5.43 6.46 8.18
N GLY A 258 -6.56 7.17 8.15
CA GLY A 258 -6.94 8.12 9.18
C GLY A 258 -6.39 9.55 9.01
N ASN A 259 -6.51 10.33 10.07
CA ASN A 259 -6.05 11.73 10.07
C ASN A 259 -4.55 11.83 10.31
N VAL A 260 -3.82 11.96 9.24
CA VAL A 260 -2.35 12.13 9.25
C VAL A 260 -1.90 13.53 8.89
N ARG A 261 -2.85 14.48 8.81
CA ARG A 261 -2.61 15.88 8.39
C ARG A 261 -1.36 16.51 9.03
N LYS A 262 -1.17 16.25 10.33
CA LYS A 262 -0.06 16.81 11.09
C LYS A 262 1.30 16.20 10.76
N ALA A 263 1.33 14.96 10.26
CA ALA A 263 2.55 14.25 9.92
C ALA A 263 2.99 14.45 8.46
N ILE A 264 2.13 15.02 7.59
CA ILE A 264 2.46 15.20 6.17
C ILE A 264 3.76 15.98 5.94
N PRO A 265 4.01 17.12 6.62
CA PRO A 265 5.29 17.82 6.45
C PRO A 265 6.51 16.94 6.77
N ASP A 266 6.41 16.16 7.85
CA ASP A 266 7.48 15.25 8.27
C ASP A 266 7.65 14.09 7.27
N MET A 267 6.55 13.52 6.76
CA MET A 267 6.59 12.48 5.72
C MET A 267 7.35 12.95 4.47
N ILE A 268 7.13 14.18 4.02
CA ILE A 268 7.87 14.78 2.90
C ILE A 268 9.37 14.82 3.22
N GLU A 269 9.73 15.24 4.43
CA GLU A 269 11.13 15.27 4.89
C GLU A 269 11.74 13.86 5.08
N TRP A 270 10.91 12.84 5.25
CA TRP A 270 11.38 11.44 5.28
C TRP A 270 11.62 10.85 3.89
N GLY A 271 11.23 11.56 2.83
CA GLY A 271 11.39 11.12 1.45
C GLY A 271 10.18 10.38 0.88
N VAL A 272 8.99 10.57 1.46
CA VAL A 272 7.75 10.05 0.88
C VAL A 272 7.38 10.84 -0.37
N ASP A 273 7.16 10.14 -1.48
CA ASP A 273 6.76 10.74 -2.76
C ASP A 273 5.24 10.74 -2.97
N ILE A 274 4.54 9.74 -2.39
CA ILE A 274 3.11 9.54 -2.60
C ILE A 274 2.43 9.25 -1.27
N LEU A 275 1.39 10.01 -0.91
CA LEU A 275 0.49 9.72 0.19
C LEU A 275 -0.70 8.92 -0.32
N ASP A 276 -0.99 7.79 0.33
CA ASP A 276 -2.10 6.87 0.02
C ASP A 276 -2.77 6.39 1.32
N PRO A 277 -4.10 6.41 1.43
CA PRO A 277 -5.02 7.15 0.57
C PRO A 277 -5.38 8.54 1.13
N ILE A 278 -5.87 9.44 0.30
CA ILE A 278 -6.70 10.53 0.79
C ILE A 278 -8.07 9.96 1.17
N GLN A 279 -8.47 10.13 2.43
CA GLN A 279 -9.77 9.71 2.97
C GLN A 279 -10.63 10.95 3.21
N PRO A 280 -11.57 11.29 2.29
CA PRO A 280 -12.33 12.55 2.39
C PRO A 280 -13.30 12.61 3.58
N GLU A 281 -13.66 11.46 4.16
CA GLU A 281 -14.53 11.37 5.34
C GLU A 281 -13.76 11.66 6.66
N VAL A 282 -12.45 11.74 6.59
CA VAL A 282 -11.61 12.04 7.75
C VAL A 282 -11.43 13.56 7.88
N PRO A 283 -11.63 14.15 9.07
CA PRO A 283 -11.44 15.59 9.28
C PRO A 283 -10.04 16.06 8.84
N ASP A 284 -9.94 17.27 8.28
CA ASP A 284 -8.71 17.92 7.83
C ASP A 284 -7.95 17.20 6.68
N MET A 285 -8.54 16.15 6.10
CA MET A 285 -7.98 15.41 4.95
C MET A 285 -8.70 15.75 3.64
N ASP A 286 -9.29 16.93 3.52
CA ASP A 286 -9.94 17.38 2.30
C ASP A 286 -8.95 17.65 1.15
N ALA A 287 -9.36 17.26 -0.07
CA ALA A 287 -8.53 17.27 -1.26
C ALA A 287 -8.02 18.69 -1.60
N GLU A 288 -8.87 19.72 -1.48
CA GLU A 288 -8.50 21.12 -1.81
C GLU A 288 -7.36 21.63 -0.92
N THR A 289 -7.47 21.38 0.38
CA THR A 289 -6.46 21.81 1.35
C THR A 289 -5.16 21.06 1.14
N LEU A 290 -5.22 19.73 0.95
CA LEU A 290 -4.02 18.91 0.74
C LEU A 290 -3.31 19.29 -0.57
N LYS A 291 -4.03 19.44 -1.68
CA LYS A 291 -3.44 19.87 -2.96
C LYS A 291 -2.79 21.24 -2.86
N ARG A 292 -3.48 22.22 -2.27
CA ARG A 292 -2.96 23.59 -2.13
C ARG A 292 -1.68 23.65 -1.30
N GLU A 293 -1.57 22.84 -0.23
CA GLU A 293 -0.48 22.98 0.73
C GLU A 293 0.72 22.07 0.43
N PHE A 294 0.49 20.95 -0.24
CA PHE A 294 1.53 19.93 -0.43
C PHE A 294 1.67 19.45 -1.87
N GLY A 295 0.73 19.79 -2.76
CA GLY A 295 0.66 19.22 -4.10
C GLY A 295 1.83 19.56 -5.03
N ASP A 296 2.70 20.48 -4.65
CA ASP A 296 3.96 20.80 -5.33
C ASP A 296 5.14 19.88 -4.95
N ARG A 297 4.99 19.12 -3.84
CA ARG A 297 6.05 18.29 -3.26
C ARG A 297 5.63 16.84 -3.01
N LEU A 298 4.33 16.57 -2.97
CA LEU A 298 3.76 15.27 -2.65
C LEU A 298 2.71 14.90 -3.69
N SER A 299 2.78 13.69 -4.21
CA SER A 299 1.72 13.10 -5.01
C SER A 299 0.67 12.45 -4.12
N PHE A 300 -0.54 12.31 -4.64
CA PHE A 300 -1.68 11.77 -3.88
C PHE A 300 -2.32 10.60 -4.60
N SER A 301 -2.80 9.64 -3.81
CA SER A 301 -3.68 8.55 -4.25
C SER A 301 -4.95 8.51 -3.41
N GLY A 302 -6.07 8.06 -3.95
CA GLY A 302 -7.32 7.99 -3.20
C GLY A 302 -8.33 9.07 -3.56
N GLY A 303 -9.03 9.61 -2.57
CA GLY A 303 -9.92 10.76 -2.70
C GLY A 303 -11.38 10.45 -2.99
N VAL A 304 -11.73 9.24 -3.49
CA VAL A 304 -13.14 8.84 -3.68
C VAL A 304 -13.65 8.12 -2.44
N GLY A 305 -14.61 8.72 -1.76
CA GLY A 305 -15.07 8.29 -0.44
C GLY A 305 -15.47 6.81 -0.36
N ALA A 306 -14.78 6.06 0.51
CA ALA A 306 -14.96 4.61 0.67
C ALA A 306 -15.95 4.23 1.78
N GLN A 307 -16.36 5.17 2.63
CA GLN A 307 -17.30 4.91 3.73
C GLN A 307 -18.75 5.30 3.39
N GLU A 308 -18.94 6.30 2.54
CA GLU A 308 -20.28 6.83 2.20
C GLU A 308 -20.56 6.76 0.69
N ILE A 309 -19.74 7.39 -0.14
CA ILE A 309 -20.02 7.55 -1.58
C ILE A 309 -20.00 6.20 -2.30
N LEU A 310 -18.90 5.44 -2.18
CA LEU A 310 -18.79 4.15 -2.87
C LEU A 310 -19.80 3.11 -2.38
N PRO A 311 -20.02 2.90 -1.05
CA PRO A 311 -20.97 1.88 -0.60
C PRO A 311 -22.42 2.29 -0.65
N ARG A 312 -22.77 3.58 -0.57
CA ARG A 312 -24.15 4.05 -0.36
C ARG A 312 -24.67 5.04 -1.39
N GLY A 313 -23.77 5.68 -2.16
CA GLY A 313 -24.15 6.62 -3.22
C GLY A 313 -24.76 5.91 -4.41
N SER A 314 -25.54 6.65 -5.21
CA SER A 314 -25.94 6.23 -6.55
C SER A 314 -24.76 6.26 -7.52
N VAL A 315 -24.88 5.66 -8.69
CA VAL A 315 -23.90 5.75 -9.78
C VAL A 315 -23.62 7.22 -10.13
N GLU A 316 -24.64 8.05 -10.15
CA GLU A 316 -24.56 9.49 -10.43
C GLU A 316 -23.76 10.22 -9.34
N ASP A 317 -23.96 9.88 -8.07
CA ASP A 317 -23.19 10.45 -6.95
C ASP A 317 -21.72 10.08 -7.06
N VAL A 318 -21.40 8.82 -7.38
CA VAL A 318 -20.02 8.36 -7.58
C VAL A 318 -19.36 9.10 -8.74
N ARG A 319 -20.04 9.26 -9.87
CA ARG A 319 -19.52 9.99 -11.03
C ARG A 319 -19.26 11.47 -10.72
N ALA A 320 -20.17 12.12 -10.01
CA ALA A 320 -20.01 13.51 -9.58
C ALA A 320 -18.84 13.68 -8.62
N GLU A 321 -18.66 12.75 -7.67
CA GLU A 321 -17.53 12.79 -6.75
C GLU A 321 -16.20 12.56 -7.47
N VAL A 322 -16.13 11.60 -8.40
CA VAL A 322 -14.92 11.37 -9.22
C VAL A 322 -14.55 12.62 -10.02
N GLN A 323 -15.55 13.28 -10.65
CA GLN A 323 -15.30 14.54 -11.36
C GLN A 323 -14.75 15.62 -10.43
N ARG A 324 -15.39 15.83 -9.26
CA ARG A 324 -14.96 16.81 -8.27
C ARG A 324 -13.52 16.58 -7.81
N VAL A 325 -13.17 15.33 -7.49
CA VAL A 325 -11.84 14.98 -7.00
C VAL A 325 -10.77 15.18 -8.10
N ILE A 326 -11.08 14.81 -9.35
CA ILE A 326 -10.21 15.04 -10.50
C ILE A 326 -9.99 16.52 -10.73
N ASP A 327 -11.06 17.34 -10.72
CA ASP A 327 -10.97 18.79 -10.93
C ASP A 327 -10.04 19.47 -9.90
N ILE A 328 -9.96 18.90 -8.68
CA ILE A 328 -9.12 19.43 -7.59
C ILE A 328 -7.70 18.90 -7.64
N LEU A 329 -7.51 17.58 -7.74
CA LEU A 329 -6.23 16.93 -7.54
C LEU A 329 -5.39 16.75 -8.81
N ALA A 330 -6.05 16.66 -9.99
CA ALA A 330 -5.35 16.38 -11.24
C ALA A 330 -4.50 17.54 -11.77
N PRO A 331 -4.92 18.82 -11.69
CA PRO A 331 -4.15 19.92 -12.27
C PRO A 331 -2.68 19.93 -11.81
N GLY A 332 -1.76 20.02 -12.78
CA GLY A 332 -0.30 20.00 -12.54
C GLY A 332 0.28 18.61 -12.31
N GLY A 333 -0.50 17.52 -12.46
CA GLY A 333 -0.04 16.17 -12.20
C GLY A 333 -0.06 15.79 -10.71
N GLY A 334 0.65 14.72 -10.34
CA GLY A 334 0.78 14.29 -8.94
C GLY A 334 -0.46 13.61 -8.36
N TYR A 335 -1.39 13.12 -9.19
CA TYR A 335 -2.59 12.45 -8.71
C TYR A 335 -2.87 11.11 -9.39
N ILE A 336 -3.11 10.08 -8.58
CA ILE A 336 -3.60 8.75 -9.01
C ILE A 336 -5.03 8.57 -8.47
N LEU A 337 -6.00 8.41 -9.35
CA LEU A 337 -7.38 8.14 -8.95
C LEU A 337 -7.48 6.75 -8.32
N ALA A 338 -7.93 6.71 -7.08
CA ALA A 338 -8.14 5.48 -6.33
C ALA A 338 -9.30 5.65 -5.33
N PRO A 339 -9.85 4.56 -4.78
CA PRO A 339 -10.75 4.63 -3.64
C PRO A 339 -10.05 5.26 -2.43
N GLY A 340 -10.80 5.94 -1.57
CA GLY A 340 -10.32 6.49 -0.29
C GLY A 340 -9.95 5.44 0.77
N HIS A 341 -10.00 4.18 0.42
CA HIS A 341 -9.40 3.06 1.14
C HIS A 341 -8.94 2.01 0.11
N PRO A 342 -7.70 1.53 0.18
CA PRO A 342 -7.13 0.71 -0.88
C PRO A 342 -7.85 -0.63 -1.08
N SER A 343 -8.40 -1.21 -0.02
CA SER A 343 -9.08 -2.51 -0.12
C SER A 343 -10.60 -2.32 -0.10
N LEU A 344 -11.21 -2.25 -1.30
CA LEU A 344 -12.65 -2.20 -1.42
C LEU A 344 -13.33 -3.42 -0.79
N GLN A 345 -14.29 -3.16 0.09
CA GLN A 345 -15.02 -4.15 0.87
C GLN A 345 -16.30 -4.61 0.15
N MET A 346 -16.93 -5.66 0.69
CA MET A 346 -18.07 -6.33 0.07
C MET A 346 -19.36 -5.51 0.02
N ASP A 347 -19.48 -4.48 0.83
CA ASP A 347 -20.61 -3.55 0.87
C ASP A 347 -20.62 -2.56 -0.28
N VAL A 348 -19.51 -2.40 -1.02
CA VAL A 348 -19.45 -1.51 -2.19
C VAL A 348 -20.12 -2.19 -3.40
N PRO A 349 -21.20 -1.61 -3.98
CA PRO A 349 -21.84 -2.14 -5.17
C PRO A 349 -20.88 -2.24 -6.37
N THR A 350 -21.00 -3.31 -7.13
CA THR A 350 -20.15 -3.53 -8.33
C THR A 350 -20.31 -2.41 -9.35
N GLU A 351 -21.52 -1.90 -9.53
CA GLU A 351 -21.85 -0.81 -10.45
C GLU A 351 -21.16 0.50 -10.04
N ASN A 352 -21.04 0.78 -8.74
CA ASN A 352 -20.34 1.96 -8.24
C ASN A 352 -18.83 1.88 -8.50
N ILE A 353 -18.23 0.68 -8.37
CA ILE A 353 -16.82 0.49 -8.71
C ILE A 353 -16.59 0.72 -10.21
N ILE A 354 -17.43 0.13 -11.07
CA ILE A 354 -17.32 0.31 -12.52
C ILE A 354 -17.53 1.80 -12.87
N ALA A 355 -18.55 2.45 -12.31
CA ALA A 355 -18.84 3.86 -12.56
C ALA A 355 -17.69 4.79 -12.15
N MET A 356 -16.98 4.48 -11.06
CA MET A 356 -15.80 5.23 -10.64
C MET A 356 -14.71 5.23 -11.72
N PHE A 357 -14.38 4.08 -12.29
CA PHE A 357 -13.31 3.99 -13.29
C PHE A 357 -13.75 4.49 -14.67
N GLU A 358 -15.02 4.31 -15.05
CA GLU A 358 -15.59 4.91 -16.26
C GLU A 358 -15.59 6.45 -16.17
N ALA A 359 -15.98 7.01 -15.02
CA ALA A 359 -15.90 8.44 -14.77
C ALA A 359 -14.44 8.96 -14.80
N GLY A 360 -13.50 8.17 -14.26
CA GLY A 360 -12.07 8.46 -14.33
C GLY A 360 -11.56 8.58 -15.78
N LEU A 361 -12.05 7.74 -16.70
CA LEU A 361 -11.75 7.85 -18.12
C LEU A 361 -12.37 9.06 -18.79
N GLU A 362 -13.59 9.39 -18.42
CA GLU A 362 -14.35 10.50 -19.02
C GLU A 362 -13.80 11.86 -18.57
N TYR A 363 -13.62 12.04 -17.26
CA TYR A 363 -13.25 13.34 -16.69
C TYR A 363 -11.75 13.52 -16.49
N GLY A 364 -10.98 12.42 -16.46
CA GLY A 364 -9.54 12.45 -16.16
C GLY A 364 -8.64 12.88 -17.31
N ARG A 365 -9.16 13.21 -18.49
CA ARG A 365 -8.35 13.62 -19.65
C ARG A 365 -7.81 15.02 -19.43
N TYR A 366 -6.48 15.16 -19.56
CA TYR A 366 -5.87 16.48 -19.61
C TYR A 366 -6.08 17.13 -20.98
N PRO A 367 -6.21 18.46 -21.02
CA PRO A 367 -6.27 19.17 -22.29
C PRO A 367 -5.03 18.83 -23.14
N SER A 368 -5.25 18.34 -24.36
CA SER A 368 -4.11 18.22 -25.29
C SER A 368 -3.65 19.67 -25.61
N ASP A 369 -2.40 19.98 -25.36
CA ASP A 369 -1.81 21.18 -25.94
C ASP A 369 -1.99 21.09 -27.45
N CYS A 370 -2.95 21.83 -27.98
CA CYS A 370 -3.06 22.07 -29.42
C CYS A 370 -1.83 22.91 -29.83
N THR A 371 -0.71 22.21 -30.15
CA THR A 371 0.40 22.80 -30.89
C THR A 371 0.03 22.98 -32.34
#